data_aa9706a28ddb023375d2f68649a9ee96
#
_entry.id   aa9706a28ddb023375d2f68649a9ee96
#
_cell.length_a   1.000
_cell.length_b   1.000
_cell.length_c   1.000
_cell.angle_alpha   90.00
_cell.angle_beta   90.00
_cell.angle_gamma   90.00
#
_symmetry.space_group_name_H-M   'P 1'
#
loop_
_entity.id
_entity.type
_entity.pdbx_description
1 polymer ?
#
loop_
_entity_poly.entity_id
_entity_poly.type
_entity_poly.pdbx_seq_one_letter_code
_entity_poly.pdbx_strand_id
1 'polypeptide(L)'
;MLSIGMLLLLFGMFREKYASSDSASEATQTNVEQVGKVKNIIFIIGDGMGPNQINLVGDSANNFERSHSIGFSKTYSASHRVTDSAAGGTALACGVKTNNGVLGMNADSVPVQSIMQELRQSGLATGEVASCRITHATPAAFYAHQVNRGMDAEILSDLYKYGPDVFVAGGNKLISTDSLQNAGYQVTYSLDSMANIADGKVACILAEEDMPTSPMRGDTIAQGVLQTLRLLEKNEKGFFLFIEGSQIDWAGHGNEGERLRAEMKDINRVIGVCMDYADQHPGTLVFITADHETGGLSLPNEELTPTFSTGSHSGVMVPFFAYGTGADKLTGIHENTDFKALLLSLVDCR
;
A
#
# COMPACT_ATOMS: atom_id res chain seq x y z
N MET A 1 56.55 -26.30 -32.85
CA MET A 1 57.00 -25.04 -32.25
C MET A 1 56.39 -23.87 -33.00
N LEU A 2 55.11 -23.61 -32.80
CA LEU A 2 54.39 -22.47 -33.38
C LEU A 2 53.11 -22.31 -32.55
N SER A 3 53.14 -21.59 -31.46
CA SER A 3 51.87 -21.21 -30.76
C SER A 3 52.01 -20.23 -29.57
N ILE A 4 53.16 -19.60 -29.35
CA ILE A 4 53.31 -18.65 -28.24
C ILE A 4 53.28 -17.17 -28.68
N GLY A 5 53.48 -16.91 -30.00
CA GLY A 5 53.52 -15.54 -30.55
C GLY A 5 52.15 -14.90 -30.82
N MET A 6 51.07 -15.70 -30.92
CA MET A 6 49.74 -15.19 -31.33
C MET A 6 48.81 -14.85 -30.16
N LEU A 7 49.19 -15.24 -28.95
CA LEU A 7 48.37 -14.95 -27.75
C LEU A 7 48.72 -13.60 -27.09
N LEU A 8 49.92 -13.06 -27.38
CA LEU A 8 50.35 -11.77 -26.84
C LEU A 8 49.89 -10.56 -27.66
N LEU A 9 49.51 -10.76 -28.93
CA LEU A 9 48.95 -9.71 -29.78
C LEU A 9 47.46 -9.47 -29.57
N LEU A 10 46.73 -10.42 -29.05
CA LEU A 10 45.31 -10.25 -28.72
C LEU A 10 45.10 -9.55 -27.37
N PHE A 11 46.05 -9.59 -26.45
CA PHE A 11 45.97 -8.86 -25.15
C PHE A 11 46.38 -7.38 -25.30
N GLY A 12 47.13 -7.00 -26.34
CA GLY A 12 47.53 -5.61 -26.60
C GLY A 12 46.39 -4.76 -27.20
N MET A 13 45.52 -5.38 -27.98
CA MET A 13 44.43 -4.66 -28.69
C MET A 13 43.22 -4.38 -27.84
N PHE A 14 43.07 -5.02 -26.66
CA PHE A 14 41.98 -4.75 -25.73
C PHE A 14 42.32 -3.64 -24.71
N ARG A 15 43.58 -3.21 -24.62
CA ARG A 15 44.04 -2.21 -23.65
C ARG A 15 43.97 -0.76 -24.16
N GLU A 16 43.92 -0.57 -25.49
CA GLU A 16 43.84 0.77 -26.09
C GLU A 16 42.46 1.31 -26.34
N LYS A 17 41.42 0.51 -26.07
CA LYS A 17 40.04 0.95 -26.27
C LYS A 17 39.36 1.54 -24.98
N TYR A 18 40.08 1.55 -23.86
CA TYR A 18 39.58 2.06 -22.57
C TYR A 18 40.48 3.12 -21.93
N ALA A 19 41.41 3.69 -22.66
CA ALA A 19 42.26 4.74 -22.14
C ALA A 19 42.23 5.96 -23.10
N SER A 20 41.10 6.68 -23.09
CA SER A 20 41.05 8.11 -23.41
C SER A 20 39.59 8.61 -23.41
N SER A 21 39.12 9.02 -22.27
CA SER A 21 38.13 10.11 -22.10
C SER A 21 38.13 10.62 -20.67
N ASP A 22 39.32 10.98 -20.15
CA ASP A 22 39.38 12.00 -19.10
C ASP A 22 39.28 13.36 -19.78
N SER A 23 38.08 13.77 -20.09
CA SER A 23 37.74 15.15 -20.39
C SER A 23 36.43 15.45 -19.68
N ALA A 24 36.58 16.14 -18.55
CA ALA A 24 35.61 17.10 -18.00
C ALA A 24 34.14 16.73 -18.13
N SER A 25 33.62 16.08 -17.15
CA SER A 25 32.30 16.43 -16.68
C SER A 25 32.41 16.90 -15.22
N GLU A 26 32.76 18.17 -15.04
CA GLU A 26 32.13 18.98 -13.99
C GLU A 26 30.65 19.03 -14.33
N ALA A 27 30.00 17.89 -14.24
CA ALA A 27 28.56 17.78 -14.26
C ALA A 27 28.14 17.56 -12.81
N THR A 28 27.85 18.71 -12.17
CA THR A 28 26.80 18.82 -11.14
C THR A 28 26.93 17.78 -10.03
N GLN A 29 27.75 18.07 -9.02
CA GLN A 29 27.43 17.75 -7.64
C GLN A 29 26.08 18.44 -7.33
N THR A 30 24.99 17.86 -7.84
CA THR A 30 23.65 18.16 -7.32
C THR A 30 23.63 17.62 -5.91
N ASN A 31 23.59 18.55 -4.98
CA ASN A 31 23.26 18.49 -3.58
C ASN A 31 22.63 17.15 -3.15
N VAL A 32 23.44 16.22 -2.66
CA VAL A 32 23.02 15.06 -1.89
C VAL A 32 23.02 15.42 -0.40
N GLU A 33 22.58 16.65 -0.05
CA GLU A 33 22.38 17.07 1.31
C GLU A 33 21.15 17.94 1.46
N GLN A 34 20.01 17.30 1.33
CA GLN A 34 18.79 17.48 2.09
C GLN A 34 17.91 16.26 1.80
N VAL A 35 18.19 15.13 2.45
CA VAL A 35 17.17 14.10 2.63
C VAL A 35 16.08 14.78 3.45
N GLY A 36 15.10 15.36 2.78
CA GLY A 36 13.98 16.01 3.42
C GLY A 36 13.32 15.00 4.34
N LYS A 37 12.93 15.43 5.54
CA LYS A 37 12.16 14.59 6.45
C LYS A 37 10.82 14.27 5.81
N VAL A 38 10.31 13.06 6.04
CA VAL A 38 9.00 12.64 5.55
C VAL A 38 7.93 13.43 6.29
N LYS A 39 7.10 14.12 5.55
CA LYS A 39 5.94 14.89 6.02
C LYS A 39 4.64 14.12 5.78
N ASN A 40 4.54 13.45 4.63
CA ASN A 40 3.36 12.73 4.21
C ASN A 40 3.72 11.26 3.96
N ILE A 41 2.88 10.36 4.42
CA ILE A 41 2.97 8.93 4.11
C ILE A 41 1.72 8.52 3.35
N ILE A 42 1.89 7.88 2.19
CA ILE A 42 0.86 7.16 1.46
C ILE A 42 1.21 5.68 1.58
N PHE A 43 0.38 4.93 2.28
CA PHE A 43 0.57 3.49 2.54
C PHE A 43 -0.45 2.69 1.73
N ILE A 44 0.02 1.90 0.78
CA ILE A 44 -0.81 1.14 -0.15
C ILE A 44 -0.68 -0.35 0.16
N ILE A 45 -1.80 -1.04 0.37
CA ILE A 45 -1.89 -2.49 0.47
C ILE A 45 -2.69 -3.02 -0.71
N GLY A 46 -2.07 -3.90 -1.53
CA GLY A 46 -2.82 -4.79 -2.40
C GLY A 46 -3.13 -6.07 -1.62
N ASP A 47 -4.38 -6.26 -1.20
CA ASP A 47 -4.80 -7.45 -0.46
C ASP A 47 -4.60 -8.70 -1.34
N GLY A 48 -3.84 -9.68 -0.86
CA GLY A 48 -3.50 -10.89 -1.62
C GLY A 48 -2.48 -10.71 -2.75
N MET A 49 -1.82 -9.54 -2.84
CA MET A 49 -0.90 -9.17 -3.92
C MET A 49 0.50 -9.76 -3.71
N GLY A 50 0.71 -10.97 -4.18
CA GLY A 50 2.04 -11.60 -4.23
C GLY A 50 2.89 -11.18 -5.44
N PRO A 51 4.10 -11.74 -5.57
CA PRO A 51 5.03 -11.38 -6.66
C PRO A 51 4.47 -11.61 -8.06
N ASN A 52 3.73 -12.69 -8.28
CA ASN A 52 3.20 -13.03 -9.60
C ASN A 52 1.97 -12.20 -9.98
N GLN A 53 1.21 -11.72 -8.99
CA GLN A 53 0.10 -10.79 -9.23
C GLN A 53 0.59 -9.49 -9.86
N ILE A 54 1.75 -8.97 -9.44
CA ILE A 54 2.35 -7.75 -9.99
C ILE A 54 2.66 -7.89 -11.47
N ASN A 55 3.14 -9.05 -11.91
CA ASN A 55 3.42 -9.30 -13.33
C ASN A 55 2.16 -9.24 -14.22
N LEU A 56 0.95 -9.38 -13.65
CA LEU A 56 -0.30 -9.26 -14.40
C LEU A 56 -0.64 -7.83 -14.82
N VAL A 57 0.05 -6.82 -14.31
CA VAL A 57 -0.08 -5.43 -14.78
C VAL A 57 0.31 -5.33 -16.26
N GLY A 58 1.32 -6.09 -16.69
CA GLY A 58 1.88 -6.07 -18.04
C GLY A 58 2.89 -4.94 -18.24
N ASP A 59 3.47 -4.88 -19.44
CA ASP A 59 4.64 -4.03 -19.74
C ASP A 59 4.31 -2.55 -19.97
N SER A 60 3.03 -2.21 -20.17
CA SER A 60 2.64 -0.83 -20.46
C SER A 60 2.34 -0.07 -19.16
N ALA A 61 3.14 0.96 -18.87
CA ALA A 61 2.96 1.87 -17.74
C ALA A 61 2.89 1.16 -16.38
N ASN A 62 3.82 0.23 -16.13
CA ASN A 62 3.94 -0.46 -14.85
C ASN A 62 4.57 0.48 -13.81
N ASN A 63 3.74 1.06 -12.94
CA ASN A 63 4.19 2.03 -11.94
C ASN A 63 5.04 1.40 -10.82
N PHE A 64 4.96 0.08 -10.60
CA PHE A 64 5.86 -0.59 -9.65
C PHE A 64 7.34 -0.45 -10.07
N GLU A 65 7.62 -0.39 -11.37
CA GLU A 65 8.99 -0.23 -11.91
C GLU A 65 9.58 1.16 -11.69
N ARG A 66 8.77 2.16 -11.33
CA ARG A 66 9.26 3.49 -10.94
C ARG A 66 9.98 3.46 -9.58
N SER A 67 9.75 2.44 -8.76
CA SER A 67 10.38 2.30 -7.45
C SER A 67 11.81 1.76 -7.59
N HIS A 68 12.75 2.40 -6.91
CA HIS A 68 14.14 1.94 -6.82
C HIS A 68 14.48 1.31 -5.47
N SER A 69 13.58 1.41 -4.50
CA SER A 69 13.70 0.82 -3.18
C SER A 69 12.69 -0.33 -3.06
N ILE A 70 13.20 -1.55 -3.04
CA ILE A 70 12.42 -2.79 -3.13
C ILE A 70 12.94 -3.78 -2.10
N GLY A 71 12.05 -4.58 -1.55
CA GLY A 71 12.39 -5.69 -0.66
C GLY A 71 11.25 -6.68 -0.51
N PHE A 72 11.34 -7.54 0.48
CA PHE A 72 10.33 -8.56 0.77
C PHE A 72 9.89 -8.52 2.24
N SER A 73 8.62 -8.81 2.46
CA SER A 73 7.96 -8.90 3.76
C SER A 73 7.57 -10.34 4.07
N LYS A 74 7.86 -10.79 5.29
CA LYS A 74 7.37 -12.06 5.83
C LYS A 74 5.99 -11.84 6.44
N THR A 75 5.02 -12.66 6.02
CA THR A 75 3.59 -12.40 6.27
C THR A 75 2.96 -13.22 7.40
N TYR A 76 3.60 -14.29 7.89
CA TYR A 76 3.02 -15.21 8.88
C TYR A 76 2.44 -14.51 10.11
N SER A 77 1.35 -15.04 10.65
CA SER A 77 0.71 -14.56 11.89
C SER A 77 1.26 -15.25 13.15
N ALA A 78 0.83 -14.80 14.33
CA ALA A 78 1.21 -15.48 15.58
C ALA A 78 0.69 -16.92 15.66
N SER A 79 -0.48 -17.19 15.09
CA SER A 79 -1.15 -18.51 15.17
C SER A 79 -0.88 -19.41 13.96
N HIS A 80 -0.52 -18.87 12.77
CA HIS A 80 -0.45 -19.62 11.52
C HIS A 80 0.72 -19.20 10.64
N ARG A 81 1.29 -20.15 9.88
CA ARG A 81 2.30 -19.87 8.85
C ARG A 81 1.72 -19.14 7.66
N VAL A 82 0.42 -19.28 7.42
CA VAL A 82 -0.35 -18.53 6.42
C VAL A 82 -1.30 -17.60 7.16
N THR A 83 -1.09 -16.32 7.01
CA THR A 83 -1.89 -15.29 7.67
C THR A 83 -3.25 -15.11 6.99
N ASP A 84 -4.20 -14.49 7.68
CA ASP A 84 -5.35 -13.83 7.06
C ASP A 84 -5.15 -12.31 7.01
N SER A 85 -6.02 -11.59 6.31
CA SER A 85 -5.92 -10.13 6.16
C SER A 85 -6.04 -9.39 7.50
N ALA A 86 -6.78 -9.93 8.48
CA ALA A 86 -6.90 -9.29 9.80
C ALA A 86 -5.55 -9.28 10.54
N ALA A 87 -4.87 -10.43 10.60
CA ALA A 87 -3.57 -10.52 11.24
C ALA A 87 -2.46 -9.87 10.40
N GLY A 88 -2.50 -9.99 9.06
CA GLY A 88 -1.55 -9.34 8.15
C GLY A 88 -1.67 -7.82 8.22
N GLY A 89 -2.90 -7.28 8.10
CA GLY A 89 -3.18 -5.85 8.25
C GLY A 89 -2.80 -5.32 9.64
N THR A 90 -3.11 -6.06 10.71
CA THR A 90 -2.70 -5.69 12.08
C THR A 90 -1.18 -5.64 12.23
N ALA A 91 -0.45 -6.59 11.65
CA ALA A 91 1.00 -6.58 11.71
C ALA A 91 1.59 -5.35 11.03
N LEU A 92 1.07 -4.97 9.85
CA LEU A 92 1.47 -3.79 9.11
C LEU A 92 1.07 -2.48 9.83
N ALA A 93 -0.16 -2.42 10.34
CA ALA A 93 -0.69 -1.23 10.99
C ALA A 93 -0.14 -1.01 12.40
N CYS A 94 -0.06 -2.08 13.20
CA CYS A 94 0.24 -1.99 14.64
C CYS A 94 1.67 -2.41 15.01
N GLY A 95 2.42 -3.04 14.09
CA GLY A 95 3.78 -3.49 14.33
C GLY A 95 3.89 -4.69 15.29
N VAL A 96 2.83 -5.50 15.39
CA VAL A 96 2.80 -6.69 16.25
C VAL A 96 2.19 -7.89 15.51
N LYS A 97 2.70 -9.08 15.77
CA LYS A 97 2.03 -10.31 15.33
C LYS A 97 0.80 -10.57 16.18
N THR A 98 -0.29 -10.97 15.54
CA THR A 98 -1.53 -11.38 16.20
C THR A 98 -2.06 -12.70 15.63
N ASN A 99 -3.12 -13.24 16.22
CA ASN A 99 -3.78 -14.44 15.73
C ASN A 99 -4.66 -14.12 14.52
N ASN A 100 -4.82 -15.09 13.60
CA ASN A 100 -5.74 -14.92 12.47
C ASN A 100 -7.12 -14.51 12.98
N GLY A 101 -7.76 -13.56 12.30
CA GLY A 101 -9.06 -13.02 12.64
C GLY A 101 -9.05 -11.83 13.60
N VAL A 102 -7.94 -11.51 14.26
CA VAL A 102 -7.83 -10.45 15.28
C VAL A 102 -7.41 -9.14 14.63
N LEU A 103 -8.05 -8.04 15.05
CA LEU A 103 -7.82 -6.67 14.53
C LEU A 103 -7.23 -5.75 15.61
N GLY A 104 -6.14 -5.07 15.30
CA GLY A 104 -5.57 -4.01 16.14
C GLY A 104 -5.17 -4.42 17.56
N MET A 105 -4.94 -5.70 17.80
CA MET A 105 -4.54 -6.25 19.09
C MET A 105 -3.31 -7.15 18.92
N ASN A 106 -2.55 -7.36 19.98
CA ASN A 106 -1.49 -8.37 20.01
C ASN A 106 -2.06 -9.80 20.17
N ALA A 107 -1.20 -10.82 20.22
CA ALA A 107 -1.60 -12.22 20.36
C ALA A 107 -2.32 -12.55 21.70
N ASP A 108 -2.14 -11.71 22.71
CA ASP A 108 -2.80 -11.80 24.02
C ASP A 108 -4.11 -11.00 24.08
N SER A 109 -4.63 -10.55 22.95
CA SER A 109 -5.84 -9.73 22.82
C SER A 109 -5.76 -8.38 23.56
N VAL A 110 -4.57 -7.81 23.67
CA VAL A 110 -4.38 -6.45 24.20
C VAL A 110 -4.38 -5.47 23.03
N PRO A 111 -5.22 -4.40 23.04
CA PRO A 111 -5.23 -3.36 22.00
C PRO A 111 -3.85 -2.70 21.82
N VAL A 112 -3.45 -2.49 20.56
CA VAL A 112 -2.21 -1.82 20.18
C VAL A 112 -2.51 -0.69 19.21
N GLN A 113 -2.00 0.50 19.48
CA GLN A 113 -2.20 1.64 18.57
C GLN A 113 -1.62 1.36 17.19
N SER A 114 -2.37 1.70 16.15
CA SER A 114 -1.88 1.65 14.77
C SER A 114 -0.99 2.85 14.45
N ILE A 115 -0.23 2.76 13.37
CA ILE A 115 0.54 3.87 12.81
C ILE A 115 -0.36 5.09 12.53
N MET A 116 -1.58 4.87 12.02
CA MET A 116 -2.54 5.95 11.75
C MET A 116 -2.94 6.66 13.05
N GLN A 117 -3.22 5.92 14.11
CA GLN A 117 -3.59 6.49 15.41
C GLN A 117 -2.42 7.28 16.03
N GLU A 118 -1.18 6.78 15.96
CA GLU A 118 0.00 7.46 16.49
C GLU A 118 0.31 8.76 15.72
N LEU A 119 0.24 8.72 14.38
CA LEU A 119 0.48 9.90 13.55
C LEU A 119 -0.62 10.95 13.73
N ARG A 120 -1.89 10.52 13.91
CA ARG A 120 -2.98 11.43 14.26
C ARG A 120 -2.76 12.11 15.61
N GLN A 121 -2.30 11.38 16.62
CA GLN A 121 -1.96 11.97 17.93
C GLN A 121 -0.80 12.97 17.83
N SER A 122 0.12 12.79 16.88
CA SER A 122 1.18 13.73 16.53
C SER A 122 0.66 14.95 15.74
N GLY A 123 -0.62 14.92 15.34
CA GLY A 123 -1.33 16.03 14.70
C GLY A 123 -1.33 15.97 13.17
N LEU A 124 -0.94 14.86 12.56
CA LEU A 124 -1.12 14.64 11.12
C LEU A 124 -2.62 14.40 10.81
N ALA A 125 -3.06 14.82 9.62
CA ALA A 125 -4.35 14.39 9.10
C ALA A 125 -4.30 12.92 8.67
N THR A 126 -5.45 12.23 8.72
CA THR A 126 -5.52 10.80 8.42
C THR A 126 -6.60 10.50 7.39
N GLY A 127 -6.30 9.58 6.45
CA GLY A 127 -7.25 9.16 5.44
C GLY A 127 -7.21 7.67 5.14
N GLU A 128 -8.33 7.13 4.65
CA GLU A 128 -8.45 5.77 4.13
C GLU A 128 -9.26 5.74 2.84
N VAL A 129 -8.78 4.99 1.85
CA VAL A 129 -9.49 4.71 0.60
C VAL A 129 -9.43 3.21 0.34
N ALA A 130 -10.59 2.53 0.25
CA ALA A 130 -10.64 1.09 0.05
C ALA A 130 -11.70 0.70 -0.99
N SER A 131 -11.44 -0.36 -1.75
CA SER A 131 -12.41 -0.90 -2.71
C SER A 131 -13.41 -1.89 -2.08
N CYS A 132 -13.31 -2.13 -0.78
CA CYS A 132 -14.27 -2.86 0.05
C CYS A 132 -15.06 -1.93 0.97
N ARG A 133 -15.92 -2.51 1.82
CA ARG A 133 -16.55 -1.79 2.93
C ARG A 133 -15.49 -1.38 3.97
N ILE A 134 -15.71 -0.23 4.59
CA ILE A 134 -14.76 0.33 5.58
C ILE A 134 -14.54 -0.60 6.79
N THR A 135 -15.51 -1.46 7.13
CA THR A 135 -15.42 -2.45 8.22
C THR A 135 -14.70 -3.73 7.83
N HIS A 136 -14.24 -3.87 6.56
CA HIS A 136 -13.46 -5.03 6.16
C HIS A 136 -12.13 -5.08 6.93
N ALA A 137 -11.54 -6.27 7.01
CA ALA A 137 -10.44 -6.54 7.95
C ALA A 137 -9.23 -5.61 7.76
N THR A 138 -8.81 -5.35 6.53
CA THR A 138 -7.60 -4.58 6.27
C THR A 138 -7.75 -3.10 6.61
N PRO A 139 -8.82 -2.38 6.17
CA PRO A 139 -9.06 -1.01 6.65
C PRO A 139 -9.26 -0.98 8.16
N ALA A 140 -10.08 -1.89 8.70
CA ALA A 140 -10.37 -1.94 10.14
C ALA A 140 -9.11 -2.13 11.02
N ALA A 141 -8.07 -2.79 10.53
CA ALA A 141 -6.82 -2.96 11.26
C ALA A 141 -6.11 -1.64 11.59
N PHE A 142 -6.43 -0.55 10.88
CA PHE A 142 -5.81 0.77 11.11
C PHE A 142 -6.54 1.58 12.20
N TYR A 143 -7.79 1.22 12.56
CA TYR A 143 -8.54 1.98 13.57
C TYR A 143 -9.24 1.12 14.61
N ALA A 144 -9.57 -0.16 14.34
CA ALA A 144 -10.36 -1.01 15.22
C ALA A 144 -9.49 -1.93 16.10
N HIS A 145 -10.07 -2.34 17.25
CA HIS A 145 -9.42 -3.24 18.22
C HIS A 145 -10.40 -4.34 18.63
N GLN A 146 -10.52 -5.37 17.76
CA GLN A 146 -11.52 -6.43 17.94
C GLN A 146 -10.90 -7.82 17.89
N VAL A 147 -11.39 -8.74 18.72
CA VAL A 147 -10.91 -10.13 18.77
C VAL A 147 -11.32 -10.94 17.54
N ASN A 148 -12.24 -10.44 16.72
CA ASN A 148 -12.70 -11.11 15.51
C ASN A 148 -13.11 -10.09 14.44
N ARG A 149 -12.60 -10.26 13.22
CA ARG A 149 -12.88 -9.41 12.05
C ARG A 149 -14.35 -9.42 11.58
N GLY A 150 -15.16 -10.35 12.05
CA GLY A 150 -16.60 -10.42 11.78
C GLY A 150 -17.47 -9.64 12.76
N MET A 151 -16.90 -8.91 13.71
CA MET A 151 -17.62 -8.10 14.71
C MET A 151 -17.96 -6.71 14.14
N ASP A 152 -18.77 -6.67 13.07
CA ASP A 152 -19.05 -5.44 12.33
C ASP A 152 -19.60 -4.30 13.20
N ALA A 153 -20.45 -4.61 14.19
CA ALA A 153 -21.04 -3.60 15.06
C ALA A 153 -20.00 -2.93 15.98
N GLU A 154 -19.07 -3.73 16.52
CA GLU A 154 -17.99 -3.25 17.38
C GLU A 154 -16.92 -2.51 16.55
N ILE A 155 -16.63 -3.00 15.34
CA ILE A 155 -15.73 -2.32 14.37
C ILE A 155 -16.31 -0.95 13.99
N LEU A 156 -17.63 -0.84 13.77
CA LEU A 156 -18.28 0.45 13.52
C LEU A 156 -18.21 1.37 14.75
N SER A 157 -18.37 0.83 15.96
CA SER A 157 -18.18 1.62 17.17
C SER A 157 -16.76 2.20 17.26
N ASP A 158 -15.76 1.41 16.87
CA ASP A 158 -14.37 1.87 16.80
C ASP A 158 -14.17 2.89 15.67
N LEU A 159 -14.82 2.73 14.51
CA LEU A 159 -14.78 3.70 13.41
C LEU A 159 -15.27 5.08 13.87
N TYR A 160 -16.41 5.14 14.56
CA TYR A 160 -16.97 6.40 15.06
C TYR A 160 -16.05 7.10 16.06
N LYS A 161 -15.26 6.33 16.82
CA LYS A 161 -14.37 6.84 17.87
C LYS A 161 -12.96 7.13 17.39
N TYR A 162 -12.40 6.22 16.59
CA TYR A 162 -10.98 6.21 16.22
C TYR A 162 -10.72 6.34 14.74
N GLY A 163 -11.75 6.32 13.90
CA GLY A 163 -11.65 6.32 12.45
C GLY A 163 -10.91 7.54 11.89
N PRO A 164 -10.47 7.48 10.63
CA PRO A 164 -9.69 8.52 9.96
C PRO A 164 -10.47 9.84 9.84
N ASP A 165 -9.76 10.92 9.48
CA ASP A 165 -10.43 12.21 9.22
C ASP A 165 -11.20 12.18 7.90
N VAL A 166 -10.70 11.44 6.91
CA VAL A 166 -11.36 11.27 5.61
C VAL A 166 -11.37 9.78 5.23
N PHE A 167 -12.52 9.25 4.82
CA PHE A 167 -12.52 7.94 4.18
C PHE A 167 -13.42 7.88 2.94
N VAL A 168 -13.01 7.03 1.99
CA VAL A 168 -13.77 6.67 0.78
C VAL A 168 -13.83 5.15 0.70
N ALA A 169 -15.01 4.56 0.88
CA ALA A 169 -15.19 3.11 0.91
C ALA A 169 -16.64 2.71 0.60
N GLY A 170 -16.93 1.41 0.61
CA GLY A 170 -18.28 0.87 0.67
C GLY A 170 -18.79 0.74 2.10
N GLY A 171 -20.00 0.12 2.26
CA GLY A 171 -20.55 -0.30 3.56
C GLY A 171 -21.79 0.47 4.03
N ASN A 172 -22.46 1.22 3.17
CA ASN A 172 -23.63 2.03 3.53
C ASN A 172 -24.71 1.22 4.27
N LYS A 173 -24.88 -0.05 3.94
CA LYS A 173 -25.86 -0.94 4.57
C LYS A 173 -25.64 -1.14 6.08
N LEU A 174 -24.40 -1.07 6.52
CA LEU A 174 -24.02 -1.27 7.93
C LEU A 174 -23.87 0.04 8.70
N ILE A 175 -23.55 1.13 8.01
CA ILE A 175 -23.15 2.40 8.60
C ILE A 175 -24.39 3.24 8.94
N SER A 176 -24.45 3.76 10.15
CA SER A 176 -25.43 4.78 10.53
C SER A 176 -24.94 6.17 10.17
N THR A 177 -25.64 6.85 9.27
CA THR A 177 -25.36 8.25 8.90
C THR A 177 -25.38 9.17 10.12
N ASP A 178 -26.38 9.02 11.00
CA ASP A 178 -26.50 9.83 12.23
C ASP A 178 -25.28 9.60 13.16
N SER A 179 -24.80 8.35 13.27
CA SER A 179 -23.63 8.05 14.10
C SER A 179 -22.35 8.67 13.53
N LEU A 180 -22.18 8.67 12.20
CA LEU A 180 -21.06 9.36 11.55
C LEU A 180 -21.15 10.89 11.75
N GLN A 181 -22.32 11.47 11.59
CA GLN A 181 -22.52 12.92 11.83
C GLN A 181 -22.24 13.29 13.29
N ASN A 182 -22.69 12.47 14.25
CA ASN A 182 -22.37 12.64 15.67
C ASN A 182 -20.87 12.50 15.96
N ALA A 183 -20.14 11.70 15.17
CA ALA A 183 -18.67 11.59 15.21
C ALA A 183 -17.95 12.72 14.47
N GLY A 184 -18.70 13.69 13.92
CA GLY A 184 -18.21 14.90 13.28
C GLY A 184 -17.96 14.78 11.78
N TYR A 185 -18.41 13.71 11.13
CA TYR A 185 -18.26 13.55 9.69
C TYR A 185 -19.33 14.31 8.89
N GLN A 186 -18.91 14.93 7.80
CA GLN A 186 -19.76 15.29 6.68
C GLN A 186 -19.91 14.03 5.81
N VAL A 187 -21.14 13.52 5.69
CA VAL A 187 -21.42 12.27 4.98
C VAL A 187 -21.86 12.56 3.56
N THR A 188 -21.26 11.86 2.60
CA THR A 188 -21.61 11.95 1.19
C THR A 188 -21.58 10.56 0.54
N TYR A 189 -22.28 10.44 -0.60
CA TYR A 189 -22.48 9.16 -1.30
C TYR A 189 -21.98 9.22 -2.76
N SER A 190 -21.24 10.29 -3.10
CA SER A 190 -20.60 10.42 -4.42
C SER A 190 -19.33 11.26 -4.34
N LEU A 191 -18.40 10.99 -5.24
CA LEU A 191 -17.17 11.79 -5.37
C LEU A 191 -17.46 13.23 -5.84
N ASP A 192 -18.50 13.43 -6.66
CA ASP A 192 -18.90 14.77 -7.07
C ASP A 192 -19.38 15.62 -5.89
N SER A 193 -20.12 15.01 -4.96
CA SER A 193 -20.52 15.68 -3.73
C SER A 193 -19.33 15.91 -2.80
N MET A 194 -18.41 14.97 -2.70
CA MET A 194 -17.18 15.09 -1.93
C MET A 194 -16.29 16.25 -2.45
N ALA A 195 -16.26 16.46 -3.77
CA ALA A 195 -15.50 17.54 -4.40
C ALA A 195 -15.93 18.94 -3.93
N ASN A 196 -17.19 19.11 -3.51
CA ASN A 196 -17.72 20.37 -3.00
C ASN A 196 -17.43 20.60 -1.50
N ILE A 197 -16.90 19.62 -0.78
CA ILE A 197 -16.55 19.76 0.64
C ILE A 197 -15.20 20.47 0.73
N ALA A 198 -15.18 21.60 1.44
CA ALA A 198 -13.98 22.41 1.55
C ALA A 198 -12.96 21.81 2.55
N ASP A 199 -13.39 21.39 3.72
CA ASP A 199 -12.53 20.91 4.82
C ASP A 199 -13.32 20.07 5.83
N GLY A 200 -12.65 19.59 6.89
CA GLY A 200 -13.23 18.83 7.98
C GLY A 200 -13.22 17.31 7.77
N LYS A 201 -13.88 16.60 8.69
CA LYS A 201 -13.99 15.14 8.59
C LYS A 201 -15.01 14.76 7.53
N VAL A 202 -14.66 13.82 6.64
CA VAL A 202 -15.50 13.41 5.51
C VAL A 202 -15.61 11.89 5.43
N ALA A 203 -16.86 11.40 5.34
CA ALA A 203 -17.19 10.03 5.03
C ALA A 203 -17.85 9.95 3.65
N CYS A 204 -17.15 9.43 2.65
CA CYS A 204 -17.68 9.21 1.32
C CYS A 204 -17.96 7.72 1.10
N ILE A 205 -19.24 7.34 1.12
CA ILE A 205 -19.67 5.94 1.08
C ILE A 205 -20.25 5.65 -0.30
N LEU A 206 -19.53 4.90 -1.11
CA LEU A 206 -19.81 4.75 -2.55
C LEU A 206 -20.61 3.51 -2.91
N ALA A 207 -20.87 2.61 -1.97
CA ALA A 207 -21.60 1.38 -2.21
C ALA A 207 -22.35 0.90 -0.95
N GLU A 208 -23.44 0.14 -1.15
CA GLU A 208 -24.21 -0.47 -0.07
C GLU A 208 -23.39 -1.50 0.72
N GLU A 209 -22.62 -2.31 0.02
CA GLU A 209 -21.68 -3.30 0.57
C GLU A 209 -20.28 -2.94 0.06
N ASP A 210 -19.60 -3.87 -0.60
CA ASP A 210 -18.31 -3.60 -1.23
C ASP A 210 -18.50 -2.89 -2.58
N MET A 211 -17.49 -2.16 -3.05
CA MET A 211 -17.56 -1.53 -4.37
C MET A 211 -17.66 -2.58 -5.50
N PRO A 212 -18.21 -2.24 -6.66
CA PRO A 212 -18.16 -3.11 -7.82
C PRO A 212 -16.71 -3.49 -8.19
N THR A 213 -16.53 -4.57 -8.97
CA THR A 213 -15.22 -4.98 -9.51
C THR A 213 -14.62 -3.89 -10.40
N SER A 214 -13.30 -3.90 -10.57
CA SER A 214 -12.55 -2.87 -11.31
C SER A 214 -13.15 -2.50 -12.68
N PRO A 215 -13.56 -3.45 -13.56
CA PRO A 215 -14.17 -3.08 -14.83
C PRO A 215 -15.46 -2.25 -14.71
N MET A 216 -16.21 -2.42 -13.62
CA MET A 216 -17.47 -1.71 -13.38
C MET A 216 -17.27 -0.39 -12.63
N ARG A 217 -16.32 -0.31 -11.70
CA ARG A 217 -16.04 0.91 -10.95
C ARG A 217 -15.13 1.89 -11.69
N GLY A 218 -14.46 1.44 -12.77
CA GLY A 218 -13.56 2.29 -13.58
C GLY A 218 -12.39 2.83 -12.76
N ASP A 219 -12.23 4.14 -12.74
CA ASP A 219 -11.16 4.86 -12.01
C ASP A 219 -11.59 5.41 -10.64
N THR A 220 -12.71 4.92 -10.11
CA THR A 220 -13.34 5.44 -8.86
C THR A 220 -12.34 5.50 -7.70
N ILE A 221 -11.49 4.47 -7.51
CA ILE A 221 -10.51 4.45 -6.41
C ILE A 221 -9.47 5.56 -6.63
N ALA A 222 -8.92 5.70 -7.84
CA ALA A 222 -7.96 6.75 -8.15
C ALA A 222 -8.55 8.16 -7.94
N GLN A 223 -9.81 8.38 -8.34
CA GLN A 223 -10.52 9.63 -8.08
C GLN A 223 -10.79 9.85 -6.59
N GLY A 224 -11.15 8.80 -5.84
CA GLY A 224 -11.29 8.84 -4.39
C GLY A 224 -9.99 9.26 -3.69
N VAL A 225 -8.85 8.71 -4.14
CA VAL A 225 -7.51 9.09 -3.65
C VAL A 225 -7.23 10.57 -3.91
N LEU A 226 -7.49 11.07 -5.12
CA LEU A 226 -7.28 12.50 -5.46
C LEU A 226 -8.13 13.42 -4.58
N GLN A 227 -9.41 13.10 -4.35
CA GLN A 227 -10.27 13.88 -3.46
C GLN A 227 -9.82 13.81 -2.00
N THR A 228 -9.34 12.67 -1.55
CA THR A 228 -8.81 12.50 -0.20
C THR A 228 -7.52 13.31 -0.01
N LEU A 229 -6.57 13.20 -0.94
CA LEU A 229 -5.33 14.00 -0.92
C LEU A 229 -5.62 15.50 -0.84
N ARG A 230 -6.56 16.01 -1.66
CA ARG A 230 -7.00 17.41 -1.66
C ARG A 230 -7.48 17.90 -0.28
N LEU A 231 -8.09 17.03 0.51
CA LEU A 231 -8.53 17.36 1.86
C LEU A 231 -7.40 17.28 2.89
N LEU A 232 -6.58 16.22 2.80
CA LEU A 232 -5.52 15.95 3.77
C LEU A 232 -4.34 16.91 3.66
N GLU A 233 -3.98 17.36 2.44
CA GLU A 233 -2.84 18.25 2.19
C GLU A 233 -2.97 19.63 2.87
N LYS A 234 -4.19 20.00 3.31
CA LYS A 234 -4.45 21.22 4.08
C LYS A 234 -3.85 21.23 5.47
N ASN A 235 -3.51 20.05 5.99
CA ASN A 235 -2.84 19.95 7.28
C ASN A 235 -1.35 20.30 7.13
N GLU A 236 -0.94 21.39 7.77
CA GLU A 236 0.44 21.89 7.70
C GLU A 236 1.48 20.90 8.24
N LYS A 237 1.10 20.01 9.17
CA LYS A 237 1.96 18.97 9.71
C LYS A 237 2.12 17.77 8.77
N GLY A 238 1.29 17.68 7.73
CA GLY A 238 1.25 16.57 6.80
C GLY A 238 0.15 15.56 7.10
N PHE A 239 0.24 14.39 6.46
CA PHE A 239 -0.82 13.38 6.56
C PHE A 239 -0.30 11.94 6.48
N PHE A 240 -1.15 11.02 6.91
CA PHE A 240 -1.08 9.60 6.65
C PHE A 240 -2.32 9.18 5.85
N LEU A 241 -2.10 8.59 4.68
CA LEU A 241 -3.17 8.06 3.82
C LEU A 241 -2.96 6.56 3.63
N PHE A 242 -3.91 5.75 4.10
CA PHE A 242 -4.00 4.33 3.80
C PHE A 242 -4.86 4.09 2.56
N ILE A 243 -4.41 3.21 1.67
CA ILE A 243 -5.13 2.83 0.44
C ILE A 243 -5.13 1.32 0.30
N GLU A 244 -6.28 0.74 -0.05
CA GLU A 244 -6.40 -0.69 -0.25
C GLU A 244 -6.99 -1.07 -1.61
N GLY A 245 -6.27 -1.94 -2.32
CA GLY A 245 -6.78 -2.72 -3.44
C GLY A 245 -7.34 -4.05 -2.96
N SER A 246 -8.53 -4.05 -2.38
CA SER A 246 -9.10 -5.17 -1.60
C SER A 246 -9.48 -6.38 -2.46
N GLN A 247 -9.83 -6.17 -3.73
CA GLN A 247 -10.45 -7.21 -4.56
C GLN A 247 -9.46 -8.05 -5.36
N ILE A 248 -8.17 -7.79 -5.23
CA ILE A 248 -7.10 -8.65 -5.76
C ILE A 248 -7.19 -10.01 -5.05
N ASP A 249 -7.33 -10.00 -3.72
CA ASP A 249 -7.52 -11.18 -2.89
C ASP A 249 -8.73 -12.01 -3.32
N TRP A 250 -9.88 -11.37 -3.50
CA TRP A 250 -11.11 -12.07 -3.88
C TRP A 250 -11.02 -12.72 -5.26
N ALA A 251 -10.35 -12.05 -6.22
CA ALA A 251 -10.07 -12.64 -7.52
C ALA A 251 -9.09 -13.82 -7.40
N GLY A 252 -8.13 -13.77 -6.50
CA GLY A 252 -7.23 -14.87 -6.15
C GLY A 252 -7.99 -16.05 -5.54
N HIS A 253 -8.87 -15.82 -4.56
CA HIS A 253 -9.73 -16.84 -3.95
C HIS A 253 -10.64 -17.54 -4.98
N GLY A 254 -11.20 -16.76 -5.92
CA GLY A 254 -12.01 -17.28 -7.00
C GLY A 254 -11.22 -17.94 -8.12
N ASN A 255 -9.90 -17.86 -8.13
CA ASN A 255 -9.02 -18.26 -9.24
C ASN A 255 -9.45 -17.59 -10.57
N GLU A 256 -9.90 -16.34 -10.50
CA GLU A 256 -10.47 -15.56 -11.58
C GLU A 256 -9.38 -14.70 -12.27
N GLY A 257 -8.57 -15.31 -13.14
CA GLY A 257 -7.38 -14.69 -13.72
C GLY A 257 -7.61 -13.34 -14.40
N GLU A 258 -8.70 -13.21 -15.19
CA GLU A 258 -9.02 -11.95 -15.89
C GLU A 258 -9.48 -10.85 -14.90
N ARG A 259 -10.26 -11.21 -13.89
CA ARG A 259 -10.63 -10.29 -12.82
C ARG A 259 -9.39 -9.85 -12.03
N LEU A 260 -8.52 -10.79 -11.68
CA LEU A 260 -7.26 -10.51 -11.00
C LEU A 260 -6.39 -9.52 -11.79
N ARG A 261 -6.26 -9.73 -13.11
CA ARG A 261 -5.56 -8.81 -14.01
C ARG A 261 -6.19 -7.41 -14.01
N ALA A 262 -7.52 -7.32 -14.00
CA ALA A 262 -8.22 -6.04 -13.99
C ALA A 262 -8.02 -5.29 -12.65
N GLU A 263 -8.08 -5.99 -11.51
CA GLU A 263 -7.83 -5.41 -10.19
C GLU A 263 -6.36 -4.94 -10.05
N MET A 264 -5.39 -5.71 -10.58
CA MET A 264 -3.99 -5.32 -10.62
C MET A 264 -3.74 -4.07 -11.48
N LYS A 265 -4.44 -3.91 -12.60
CA LYS A 265 -4.36 -2.69 -13.41
C LYS A 265 -4.98 -1.48 -12.70
N ASP A 266 -6.00 -1.68 -11.90
CA ASP A 266 -6.62 -0.62 -11.12
C ASP A 266 -5.70 -0.12 -10.02
N ILE A 267 -5.14 -1.04 -9.20
CA ILE A 267 -4.18 -0.64 -8.16
C ILE A 267 -2.91 -0.01 -8.76
N ASN A 268 -2.43 -0.49 -9.90
CA ASN A 268 -1.32 0.12 -10.61
C ASN A 268 -1.61 1.58 -11.02
N ARG A 269 -2.83 1.89 -11.45
CA ARG A 269 -3.27 3.28 -11.73
C ARG A 269 -3.23 4.13 -10.47
N VAL A 270 -3.73 3.60 -9.36
CA VAL A 270 -3.71 4.26 -8.05
C VAL A 270 -2.27 4.56 -7.61
N ILE A 271 -1.36 3.58 -7.75
CA ILE A 271 0.07 3.76 -7.46
C ILE A 271 0.65 4.90 -8.31
N GLY A 272 0.31 4.95 -9.61
CA GLY A 272 0.74 6.04 -10.49
C GLY A 272 0.30 7.42 -9.97
N VAL A 273 -0.97 7.57 -9.60
CA VAL A 273 -1.50 8.81 -9.00
C VAL A 273 -0.73 9.20 -7.73
N CYS A 274 -0.43 8.24 -6.86
CA CYS A 274 0.29 8.50 -5.61
C CYS A 274 1.76 8.89 -5.85
N MET A 275 2.42 8.26 -6.81
CA MET A 275 3.80 8.61 -7.18
C MET A 275 3.88 9.98 -7.86
N ASP A 276 2.92 10.29 -8.75
CA ASP A 276 2.83 11.61 -9.39
C ASP A 276 2.55 12.72 -8.36
N TYR A 277 1.76 12.42 -7.33
CA TYR A 277 1.58 13.32 -6.19
C TYR A 277 2.89 13.52 -5.43
N ALA A 278 3.65 12.45 -5.15
CA ALA A 278 4.92 12.53 -4.45
C ALA A 278 5.97 13.34 -5.24
N ASP A 279 5.99 13.23 -6.57
CA ASP A 279 6.87 14.01 -7.45
C ASP A 279 6.58 15.52 -7.36
N GLN A 280 5.31 15.89 -7.18
CA GLN A 280 4.86 17.29 -7.08
C GLN A 280 4.93 17.84 -5.64
N HIS A 281 5.00 16.96 -4.63
CA HIS A 281 4.94 17.32 -3.20
C HIS A 281 6.14 16.72 -2.44
N PRO A 282 7.33 17.35 -2.49
CA PRO A 282 8.50 16.92 -1.73
C PRO A 282 8.17 16.73 -0.24
N GLY A 283 8.75 15.72 0.37
CA GLY A 283 8.40 15.28 1.73
C GLY A 283 7.34 14.17 1.76
N THR A 284 6.91 13.65 0.59
CA THR A 284 5.97 12.54 0.50
C THR A 284 6.71 11.22 0.25
N LEU A 285 6.38 10.22 1.07
CA LEU A 285 6.77 8.82 0.92
C LEU A 285 5.57 7.99 0.48
N VAL A 286 5.71 7.24 -0.60
CA VAL A 286 4.76 6.21 -1.02
C VAL A 286 5.34 4.85 -0.66
N PHE A 287 4.67 4.10 0.19
CA PHE A 287 5.02 2.74 0.58
C PHE A 287 3.94 1.77 0.11
N ILE A 288 4.33 0.74 -0.63
CA ILE A 288 3.43 -0.22 -1.29
C ILE A 288 3.81 -1.62 -0.83
N THR A 289 2.85 -2.41 -0.40
CA THR A 289 3.08 -3.82 -0.05
C THR A 289 1.79 -4.63 -0.18
N ALA A 290 1.79 -5.87 0.29
CA ALA A 290 0.64 -6.73 0.49
C ALA A 290 0.64 -7.26 1.92
N ASP A 291 -0.51 -7.70 2.39
CA ASP A 291 -0.68 -8.40 3.66
C ASP A 291 -0.34 -9.90 3.55
N HIS A 292 -0.62 -10.51 2.40
CA HIS A 292 -0.28 -11.89 2.00
C HIS A 292 -0.37 -12.06 0.47
N GLU A 293 -0.15 -13.27 -0.02
CA GLU A 293 -0.49 -13.70 -1.38
C GLU A 293 -1.71 -14.61 -1.35
N THR A 294 -2.53 -14.56 -2.41
CA THR A 294 -3.73 -15.39 -2.57
C THR A 294 -3.76 -16.11 -3.92
N GLY A 295 -4.16 -17.39 -3.88
CA GLY A 295 -4.34 -18.22 -5.05
C GLY A 295 -3.15 -19.14 -5.35
N GLY A 296 -1.98 -18.91 -4.76
CA GLY A 296 -0.75 -19.62 -5.12
C GLY A 296 -0.48 -19.46 -6.62
N LEU A 297 -0.59 -18.20 -7.11
CA LEU A 297 -0.51 -17.86 -8.53
C LEU A 297 0.85 -18.23 -9.14
N SER A 298 0.83 -18.83 -10.31
CA SER A 298 1.98 -18.99 -11.19
C SER A 298 1.64 -18.53 -12.61
N LEU A 299 2.68 -18.15 -13.37
CA LEU A 299 2.58 -17.67 -14.76
C LEU A 299 3.51 -18.53 -15.62
N PRO A 300 3.10 -19.76 -16.01
CA PRO A 300 3.98 -20.81 -16.51
C PRO A 300 4.33 -20.68 -18.00
N ASN A 301 3.78 -19.73 -18.74
CA ASN A 301 3.96 -19.58 -20.18
C ASN A 301 4.22 -18.12 -20.59
N GLU A 302 4.61 -17.90 -21.86
CA GLU A 302 4.94 -16.57 -22.40
C GLU A 302 3.72 -15.63 -22.44
N GLU A 303 2.50 -16.17 -22.50
CA GLU A 303 1.26 -15.39 -22.48
C GLU A 303 0.89 -14.93 -21.07
N LEU A 304 1.69 -15.29 -20.05
CA LEU A 304 1.41 -15.01 -18.65
C LEU A 304 0.00 -15.45 -18.23
N THR A 305 -0.39 -16.67 -18.64
CA THR A 305 -1.69 -17.23 -18.30
C THR A 305 -1.75 -17.56 -16.81
N PRO A 306 -2.69 -16.96 -16.05
CA PRO A 306 -2.80 -17.22 -14.62
C PRO A 306 -3.14 -18.70 -14.35
N THR A 307 -2.32 -19.34 -13.52
CA THR A 307 -2.52 -20.70 -13.04
C THR A 307 -2.44 -20.70 -11.52
N PHE A 308 -3.45 -21.25 -10.88
CA PHE A 308 -3.61 -21.22 -9.42
C PHE A 308 -3.39 -22.60 -8.81
N SER A 309 -2.69 -22.69 -7.71
CA SER A 309 -2.44 -23.93 -6.96
C SER A 309 -3.39 -24.12 -5.79
N THR A 310 -4.10 -23.06 -5.38
CA THR A 310 -5.06 -23.07 -4.27
C THR A 310 -6.14 -22.01 -4.49
N GLY A 311 -7.27 -22.12 -3.80
CA GLY A 311 -8.26 -21.03 -3.62
C GLY A 311 -8.12 -20.36 -2.26
N SER A 312 -6.93 -20.38 -1.65
CA SER A 312 -6.65 -19.82 -0.32
C SER A 312 -5.39 -18.98 -0.35
N HIS A 313 -5.03 -18.37 0.77
CA HIS A 313 -3.76 -17.65 0.90
C HIS A 313 -2.57 -18.61 0.82
N SER A 314 -1.40 -18.09 0.48
CA SER A 314 -0.13 -18.80 0.55
C SER A 314 0.87 -18.14 1.50
N GLY A 315 1.87 -18.89 1.94
CA GLY A 315 2.89 -18.42 2.89
C GLY A 315 4.14 -17.83 2.24
N VAL A 316 4.05 -17.39 0.98
CA VAL A 316 5.18 -16.74 0.30
C VAL A 316 5.44 -15.35 0.88
N MET A 317 6.69 -14.90 0.84
CA MET A 317 7.00 -13.49 1.11
C MET A 317 6.40 -12.62 0.02
N VAL A 318 5.82 -11.50 0.42
CA VAL A 318 5.30 -10.51 -0.52
C VAL A 318 6.29 -9.38 -0.73
N PRO A 319 6.37 -8.77 -1.91
CA PRO A 319 7.26 -7.65 -2.14
C PRO A 319 6.72 -6.39 -1.45
N PHE A 320 7.65 -5.48 -1.13
CA PHE A 320 7.31 -4.10 -0.87
C PHE A 320 8.13 -3.18 -1.77
N PHE A 321 7.57 -2.00 -2.03
CA PHE A 321 8.17 -0.95 -2.83
C PHE A 321 8.08 0.36 -2.08
N ALA A 322 9.09 1.22 -2.22
CA ALA A 322 9.05 2.55 -1.67
C ALA A 322 9.49 3.57 -2.73
N TYR A 323 8.82 4.75 -2.71
CA TYR A 323 9.04 5.81 -3.67
C TYR A 323 8.98 7.19 -2.99
N GLY A 324 9.77 8.14 -3.48
CA GLY A 324 9.78 9.50 -2.96
C GLY A 324 10.72 9.69 -1.76
N THR A 325 10.38 10.64 -0.90
CA THR A 325 11.25 11.05 0.21
C THR A 325 11.47 9.93 1.22
N GLY A 326 12.72 9.60 1.53
CA GLY A 326 13.07 8.57 2.53
C GLY A 326 12.94 7.12 2.04
N ALA A 327 12.57 6.90 0.78
CA ALA A 327 12.41 5.56 0.21
C ALA A 327 13.70 4.73 0.26
N ASP A 328 14.87 5.36 0.13
CA ASP A 328 16.18 4.74 0.18
C ASP A 328 16.49 4.00 1.50
N LYS A 329 15.74 4.27 2.56
CA LYS A 329 15.85 3.61 3.87
C LYS A 329 15.08 2.29 3.95
N LEU A 330 14.28 1.97 2.95
CA LEU A 330 13.36 0.83 2.93
C LEU A 330 13.80 -0.20 1.88
N THR A 331 14.68 -1.12 2.27
CA THR A 331 15.22 -2.18 1.40
C THR A 331 15.46 -3.46 2.20
N GLY A 332 15.56 -4.59 1.55
CA GLY A 332 15.91 -5.86 2.20
C GLY A 332 14.72 -6.76 2.52
N ILE A 333 14.90 -7.64 3.49
CA ILE A 333 13.84 -8.59 3.93
C ILE A 333 13.47 -8.25 5.37
N HIS A 334 12.17 -7.99 5.60
CA HIS A 334 11.64 -7.56 6.88
C HIS A 334 10.54 -8.50 7.40
N GLU A 335 10.30 -8.47 8.69
CA GLU A 335 9.02 -8.90 9.24
C GLU A 335 7.96 -7.84 8.89
N ASN A 336 6.71 -8.23 8.63
CA ASN A 336 5.65 -7.25 8.38
C ASN A 336 5.39 -6.32 9.59
N THR A 337 5.84 -6.71 10.77
CA THR A 337 5.79 -5.89 11.99
C THR A 337 6.81 -4.76 12.04
N ASP A 338 7.86 -4.80 11.23
CA ASP A 338 8.94 -3.81 11.28
C ASP A 338 8.52 -2.48 10.65
N PHE A 339 7.59 -2.51 9.67
CA PHE A 339 7.26 -1.34 8.86
C PHE A 339 6.65 -0.20 9.65
N LYS A 340 5.82 -0.45 10.66
CA LYS A 340 5.31 0.61 11.52
C LYS A 340 6.46 1.43 12.13
N ALA A 341 7.40 0.78 12.77
CA ALA A 341 8.53 1.46 13.43
C ALA A 341 9.44 2.15 12.41
N LEU A 342 9.72 1.50 11.27
CA LEU A 342 10.53 2.08 10.19
C LEU A 342 9.87 3.36 9.65
N LEU A 343 8.59 3.33 9.29
CA LEU A 343 7.87 4.47 8.74
C LEU A 343 7.77 5.62 9.75
N LEU A 344 7.46 5.33 11.02
CA LEU A 344 7.42 6.33 12.09
C LEU A 344 8.80 7.01 12.29
N SER A 345 9.89 6.26 12.14
CA SER A 345 11.24 6.80 12.28
C SER A 345 11.61 7.84 11.21
N LEU A 346 10.93 7.82 10.06
CA LEU A 346 11.15 8.73 8.93
C LEU A 346 10.37 10.04 9.06
N VAL A 347 9.27 10.04 9.82
CA VAL A 347 8.40 11.23 9.96
C VAL A 347 8.99 12.24 10.92
N ASP A 348 8.90 13.51 10.56
CA ASP A 348 9.27 14.62 11.46
C ASP A 348 8.10 14.98 12.39
N CYS A 349 8.01 14.31 13.50
CA CYS A 349 6.98 14.58 14.54
C CYS A 349 7.38 15.69 15.53
N ARG A 350 8.25 16.64 15.16
CA ARG A 350 8.67 17.75 16.05
C ARG A 350 7.80 18.96 15.90
#